data_5fa786b940c8c29dbb9d5d6c7b93eaec
#
_entry.id   5fa786b940c8c29dbb9d5d6c7b93eaec
#
_cell.length_a   1.000
_cell.length_b   1.000
_cell.length_c   1.000
_cell.angle_alpha   90.00
_cell.angle_beta   90.00
_cell.angle_gamma   90.00
#
_symmetry.space_group_name_H-M   'P 1'
#
loop_
_entity.id
_entity.type
_entity.pdbx_description
1 polymer ?
#
loop_
_entity_poly.entity_id
_entity_poly.type
_entity_poly.pdbx_seq_one_letter_code
_entity_poly.pdbx_strand_id
1 'polypeptide(L)'
;MQFINLHTHHYSNPPATFELVNQYPLEYSSSIPYYSMGIHPWFIKEATLDQEFEILTQKIQDKYCLAIGECGLDKRIDVPFELQQTVFEKQLVVAEKERKPVIIHCVAAFDELIEITKRLQITVPIIIHGFSKNSQVAHQLLKQGFYISFGKYLFQIPKLASVLNEVPEDRFFLETDTAHQSIEAVYQLVAESKGISIQRLQEIVQHNFESVFNTKINE
;
A
#
# COMPACT_ATOMS: atom_id res chain seq x y z
N MET A 1 -5.30 -2.10 22.05
CA MET A 1 -4.88 -2.23 20.64
C MET A 1 -5.58 -1.17 19.81
N GLN A 2 -4.95 -0.74 18.73
CA GLN A 2 -5.49 0.28 17.85
C GLN A 2 -5.83 -0.31 16.48
N PHE A 3 -6.64 0.38 15.71
CA PHE A 3 -6.84 0.10 14.31
C PHE A 3 -5.63 0.59 13.52
N ILE A 4 -5.27 -0.13 12.46
CA ILE A 4 -4.24 0.27 11.51
C ILE A 4 -4.90 0.50 10.16
N ASN A 5 -4.83 1.71 9.67
CA ASN A 5 -5.21 2.12 8.33
C ASN A 5 -3.93 2.23 7.50
N LEU A 6 -3.63 1.14 6.75
CA LEU A 6 -2.36 1.03 6.04
C LEU A 6 -2.18 2.08 4.95
N HIS A 7 -3.26 2.52 4.33
CA HIS A 7 -3.22 3.46 3.23
C HIS A 7 -4.46 4.34 3.22
N THR A 8 -4.25 5.64 3.30
CA THR A 8 -5.30 6.65 3.18
C THR A 8 -4.75 7.93 2.57
N HIS A 9 -5.60 8.68 1.86
CA HIS A 9 -5.27 10.00 1.34
C HIS A 9 -5.67 11.14 2.29
N HIS A 10 -6.34 10.82 3.38
CA HIS A 10 -6.84 11.81 4.32
C HIS A 10 -6.32 11.53 5.73
N TYR A 11 -5.63 12.52 6.32
CA TYR A 11 -5.28 12.48 7.72
C TYR A 11 -6.46 12.96 8.56
N SER A 12 -7.03 12.07 9.34
CA SER A 12 -8.19 12.37 10.19
C SER A 12 -7.88 12.30 11.69
N ASN A 13 -6.76 11.68 12.07
CA ASN A 13 -6.31 11.50 13.43
C ASN A 13 -7.41 10.93 14.37
N PRO A 14 -8.07 9.83 13.99
CA PRO A 14 -9.13 9.28 14.80
C PRO A 14 -8.56 8.62 16.06
N PRO A 15 -9.32 8.62 17.18
CA PRO A 15 -8.89 7.96 18.40
C PRO A 15 -8.57 6.48 18.18
N ALA A 16 -7.50 5.98 18.81
CA ALA A 16 -7.10 4.58 18.75
C ALA A 16 -6.87 4.03 17.34
N THR A 17 -6.45 4.89 16.40
CA THR A 17 -6.12 4.49 15.02
C THR A 17 -4.75 5.02 14.62
N PHE A 18 -3.96 4.17 14.01
CA PHE A 18 -2.76 4.55 13.28
C PHE A 18 -3.11 4.70 11.80
N GLU A 19 -2.77 5.84 11.22
CA GLU A 19 -2.96 6.12 9.80
C GLU A 19 -1.60 6.28 9.11
N LEU A 20 -1.35 5.47 8.08
CA LEU A 20 -0.25 5.69 7.14
C LEU A 20 -0.80 6.47 5.94
N VAL A 21 -0.50 7.77 5.92
CA VAL A 21 -1.08 8.69 4.94
C VAL A 21 -0.21 8.79 3.70
N ASN A 22 -0.81 8.61 2.52
CA ASN A 22 -0.12 8.83 1.27
C ASN A 22 0.17 10.32 1.04
N GLN A 23 1.41 10.66 0.73
CA GLN A 23 1.81 12.01 0.35
C GLN A 23 2.51 12.00 -1.01
N TYR A 24 2.23 13.02 -1.80
CA TYR A 24 2.93 13.27 -3.05
C TYR A 24 4.11 14.23 -2.82
N PRO A 25 5.25 14.07 -3.53
CA PRO A 25 6.43 14.90 -3.29
C PRO A 25 6.17 16.41 -3.32
N LEU A 26 5.44 16.89 -4.34
CA LEU A 26 5.16 18.32 -4.51
C LEU A 26 4.06 18.87 -3.58
N GLU A 27 3.31 18.00 -2.91
CA GLU A 27 2.19 18.35 -2.02
C GLU A 27 2.49 17.94 -0.55
N TYR A 28 3.77 17.74 -0.23
CA TYR A 28 4.18 17.33 1.11
C TYR A 28 3.73 18.27 2.22
N SER A 29 3.13 17.72 3.26
CA SER A 29 2.76 18.42 4.49
C SER A 29 3.45 17.83 5.71
N SER A 30 4.17 18.67 6.46
CA SER A 30 4.82 18.29 7.71
C SER A 30 3.86 18.07 8.88
N SER A 31 2.57 18.37 8.72
CA SER A 31 1.55 18.12 9.74
C SER A 31 1.11 16.66 9.84
N ILE A 32 1.49 15.84 8.86
CA ILE A 32 1.15 14.42 8.80
C ILE A 32 2.24 13.62 9.53
N PRO A 33 1.90 12.90 10.62
CA PRO A 33 2.90 12.28 11.48
C PRO A 33 3.56 11.02 10.88
N TYR A 34 2.80 10.21 10.13
CA TYR A 34 3.32 9.00 9.48
C TYR A 34 2.80 8.92 8.06
N TYR A 35 3.70 8.70 7.11
CA TYR A 35 3.33 8.75 5.70
C TYR A 35 4.12 7.76 4.84
N SER A 36 3.52 7.42 3.71
CA SER A 36 4.21 6.91 2.54
C SER A 36 4.39 8.05 1.53
N MET A 37 5.44 7.99 0.73
CA MET A 37 5.67 8.97 -0.33
C MET A 37 6.03 8.28 -1.64
N GLY A 38 5.35 8.68 -2.71
CA GLY A 38 5.59 8.13 -4.04
C GLY A 38 5.11 9.03 -5.17
N ILE A 39 5.52 8.68 -6.38
CA ILE A 39 5.06 9.30 -7.63
C ILE A 39 4.04 8.34 -8.24
N HIS A 40 2.77 8.70 -8.10
CA HIS A 40 1.66 7.90 -8.60
C HIS A 40 1.59 7.92 -10.12
N PRO A 41 1.28 6.81 -10.82
CA PRO A 41 1.26 6.75 -12.28
C PRO A 41 0.32 7.78 -12.94
N TRP A 42 -0.77 8.17 -12.27
CA TRP A 42 -1.73 9.15 -12.80
C TRP A 42 -1.18 10.58 -12.85
N PHE A 43 -0.19 10.90 -12.03
CA PHE A 43 0.32 12.26 -11.85
C PHE A 43 1.71 12.47 -12.44
N ILE A 44 2.25 11.49 -13.15
CA ILE A 44 3.57 11.59 -13.79
C ILE A 44 3.55 12.72 -14.83
N LYS A 45 4.46 13.68 -14.65
CA LYS A 45 4.71 14.79 -15.57
C LYS A 45 6.22 14.91 -15.77
N GLU A 46 6.71 14.71 -16.98
CA GLU A 46 8.16 14.76 -17.26
C GLU A 46 8.82 16.05 -16.76
N ALA A 47 8.12 17.18 -16.86
CA ALA A 47 8.62 18.48 -16.43
C ALA A 47 8.92 18.60 -14.92
N THR A 48 8.33 17.75 -14.07
CA THR A 48 8.47 17.81 -12.61
C THR A 48 9.20 16.61 -12.03
N LEU A 49 9.45 15.57 -12.84
CA LEU A 49 9.99 14.29 -12.34
C LEU A 49 11.29 14.43 -11.57
N ASP A 50 12.25 15.22 -12.05
CA ASP A 50 13.53 15.36 -11.37
C ASP A 50 13.36 16.00 -9.99
N GLN A 51 12.50 17.03 -9.88
CA GLN A 51 12.17 17.66 -8.61
C GLN A 51 11.43 16.70 -7.67
N GLU A 52 10.48 15.92 -8.19
CA GLU A 52 9.74 14.92 -7.41
C GLU A 52 10.66 13.83 -6.86
N PHE A 53 11.61 13.33 -7.66
CA PHE A 53 12.61 12.37 -7.22
C PHE A 53 13.59 12.95 -6.21
N GLU A 54 13.99 14.22 -6.34
CA GLU A 54 14.82 14.90 -5.35
C GLU A 54 14.11 14.96 -3.99
N ILE A 55 12.86 15.42 -3.97
CA ILE A 55 12.04 15.49 -2.75
C ILE A 55 11.84 14.10 -2.16
N LEU A 56 11.45 13.12 -2.98
CA LEU A 56 11.27 11.73 -2.55
C LEU A 56 12.52 11.18 -1.88
N THR A 57 13.69 11.34 -2.53
CA THR A 57 14.97 10.84 -2.02
C THR A 57 15.38 11.52 -0.70
N GLN A 58 15.05 12.79 -0.54
CA GLN A 58 15.25 13.51 0.71
C GLN A 58 14.30 13.03 1.81
N LYS A 59 13.02 12.90 1.51
CA LYS A 59 11.97 12.58 2.49
C LYS A 59 11.97 11.14 2.94
N ILE A 60 12.43 10.20 2.12
CA ILE A 60 12.53 8.80 2.52
C ILE A 60 13.50 8.58 3.68
N GLN A 61 14.44 9.52 3.93
CA GLN A 61 15.35 9.50 5.07
C GLN A 61 14.66 9.89 6.38
N ASP A 62 13.47 10.50 6.31
CA ASP A 62 12.70 10.81 7.49
C ASP A 62 12.22 9.50 8.15
N LYS A 63 12.40 9.39 9.47
CA LYS A 63 11.93 8.25 10.24
C LYS A 63 10.40 8.08 10.19
N TYR A 64 9.67 9.13 9.86
CA TYR A 64 8.22 9.14 9.73
C TYR A 64 7.73 8.76 8.33
N CYS A 65 8.61 8.75 7.34
CA CYS A 65 8.33 8.17 6.02
C CYS A 65 8.55 6.66 6.09
N LEU A 66 7.48 5.90 6.21
CA LEU A 66 7.55 4.46 6.48
C LEU A 66 7.62 3.60 5.21
N ALA A 67 7.19 4.12 4.07
CA ALA A 67 7.15 3.38 2.80
C ALA A 67 7.40 4.27 1.58
N ILE A 68 7.84 3.68 0.49
CA ILE A 68 7.67 4.24 -0.85
C ILE A 68 6.25 3.93 -1.33
N GLY A 69 5.55 4.92 -1.84
CA GLY A 69 4.19 4.75 -2.38
C GLY A 69 3.27 5.92 -1.98
N GLU A 70 2.17 6.02 -2.62
CA GLU A 70 1.63 5.16 -3.68
C GLU A 70 2.41 5.35 -4.99
N CYS A 71 2.87 4.25 -5.57
CA CYS A 71 3.53 4.23 -6.87
C CYS A 71 3.07 2.97 -7.64
N GLY A 72 3.40 2.82 -8.90
CA GLY A 72 3.03 1.61 -9.62
C GLY A 72 2.66 1.80 -11.08
N LEU A 73 1.73 0.96 -11.58
CA LEU A 73 1.41 0.82 -12.99
C LEU A 73 -0.10 0.80 -13.23
N ASP A 74 -0.58 1.55 -14.20
CA ASP A 74 -1.97 1.54 -14.63
C ASP A 74 -2.07 1.59 -16.17
N LYS A 75 -2.52 0.48 -16.78
CA LYS A 75 -2.71 0.41 -18.24
C LYS A 75 -3.98 1.09 -18.76
N ARG A 76 -4.77 1.72 -17.88
CA ARG A 76 -6.05 2.34 -18.23
C ARG A 76 -6.01 3.86 -18.29
N ILE A 77 -4.80 4.44 -18.21
CA ILE A 77 -4.59 5.90 -18.25
C ILE A 77 -3.77 6.29 -19.48
N ASP A 78 -3.82 7.58 -19.83
CA ASP A 78 -3.15 8.10 -21.02
C ASP A 78 -1.64 8.31 -20.86
N VAL A 79 -1.10 8.26 -19.61
CA VAL A 79 0.35 8.34 -19.38
C VAL A 79 1.04 7.15 -20.05
N PRO A 80 2.04 7.37 -20.93
CA PRO A 80 2.72 6.30 -21.67
C PRO A 80 3.23 5.21 -20.72
N PHE A 81 2.91 3.95 -21.03
CA PHE A 81 3.20 2.84 -20.12
C PHE A 81 4.71 2.65 -19.88
N GLU A 82 5.55 2.87 -20.89
CA GLU A 82 7.01 2.85 -20.77
C GLU A 82 7.53 3.92 -19.80
N LEU A 83 6.92 5.10 -19.79
CA LEU A 83 7.25 6.14 -18.84
C LEU A 83 6.84 5.74 -17.42
N GLN A 84 5.63 5.16 -17.25
CA GLN A 84 5.22 4.62 -15.96
C GLN A 84 6.21 3.56 -15.44
N GLN A 85 6.62 2.62 -16.30
CA GLN A 85 7.60 1.60 -15.92
C GLN A 85 8.94 2.23 -15.49
N THR A 86 9.43 3.21 -16.25
CA THR A 86 10.69 3.89 -15.92
C THR A 86 10.62 4.59 -14.55
N VAL A 87 9.52 5.29 -14.27
CA VAL A 87 9.31 6.00 -12.99
C VAL A 87 9.13 5.01 -11.84
N PHE A 88 8.39 3.94 -12.08
CA PHE A 88 8.17 2.88 -11.09
C PHE A 88 9.47 2.15 -10.74
N GLU A 89 10.26 1.75 -11.72
CA GLU A 89 11.54 1.07 -11.51
C GLU A 89 12.53 1.93 -10.69
N LYS A 90 12.61 3.22 -10.98
CA LYS A 90 13.43 4.14 -10.19
C LYS A 90 12.99 4.18 -8.72
N GLN A 91 11.68 4.18 -8.45
CA GLN A 91 11.15 4.16 -7.09
C GLN A 91 11.45 2.85 -6.38
N LEU A 92 11.34 1.71 -7.07
CA LEU A 92 11.72 0.40 -6.52
C LEU A 92 13.20 0.34 -6.14
N VAL A 93 14.09 0.89 -6.97
CA VAL A 93 15.54 0.98 -6.66
C VAL A 93 15.78 1.82 -5.41
N VAL A 94 15.08 2.94 -5.25
CA VAL A 94 15.16 3.77 -4.03
C VAL A 94 14.66 2.98 -2.82
N ALA A 95 13.50 2.29 -2.94
CA ALA A 95 12.94 1.49 -1.87
C ALA A 95 13.91 0.38 -1.40
N GLU A 96 14.50 -0.35 -2.33
CA GLU A 96 15.48 -1.40 -2.05
C GLU A 96 16.72 -0.85 -1.34
N LYS A 97 17.27 0.26 -1.82
CA LYS A 97 18.43 0.92 -1.23
C LYS A 97 18.16 1.38 0.22
N GLU A 98 16.99 1.98 0.45
CA GLU A 98 16.61 2.55 1.75
C GLU A 98 15.89 1.52 2.65
N ARG A 99 15.74 0.27 2.18
CA ARG A 99 15.08 -0.83 2.89
C ARG A 99 13.68 -0.48 3.38
N LYS A 100 12.92 0.22 2.54
CA LYS A 100 11.54 0.61 2.84
C LYS A 100 10.56 -0.26 2.08
N PRO A 101 9.44 -0.70 2.70
CA PRO A 101 8.36 -1.38 1.98
C PRO A 101 7.76 -0.49 0.91
N VAL A 102 7.09 -1.12 -0.07
CA VAL A 102 6.47 -0.42 -1.20
C VAL A 102 4.96 -0.65 -1.23
N ILE A 103 4.18 0.42 -1.27
CA ILE A 103 2.72 0.40 -1.45
C ILE A 103 2.41 0.68 -2.90
N ILE A 104 1.77 -0.30 -3.56
CA ILE A 104 1.66 -0.34 -5.02
C ILE A 104 0.22 -0.21 -5.49
N HIS A 105 0.00 0.76 -6.39
CA HIS A 105 -1.12 0.84 -7.30
C HIS A 105 -0.89 -0.06 -8.51
N CYS A 106 -1.78 -1.02 -8.77
CA CYS A 106 -1.64 -1.88 -9.93
C CYS A 106 -2.98 -2.13 -10.63
N VAL A 107 -3.12 -1.60 -11.83
CA VAL A 107 -4.31 -1.78 -12.66
C VAL A 107 -3.94 -2.40 -14.01
N ALA A 108 -4.44 -3.64 -14.23
CA ALA A 108 -4.24 -4.40 -15.46
C ALA A 108 -2.76 -4.62 -15.87
N ALA A 109 -1.81 -4.58 -14.91
CA ALA A 109 -0.37 -4.66 -15.13
C ALA A 109 0.35 -5.60 -14.13
N PHE A 110 -0.34 -6.63 -13.62
CA PHE A 110 0.22 -7.51 -12.59
C PHE A 110 1.38 -8.39 -13.11
N ASP A 111 1.36 -8.80 -14.36
CA ASP A 111 2.43 -9.60 -14.96
C ASP A 111 3.70 -8.76 -15.10
N GLU A 112 3.58 -7.53 -15.60
CA GLU A 112 4.69 -6.59 -15.70
C GLU A 112 5.24 -6.20 -14.33
N LEU A 113 4.37 -5.99 -13.34
CA LEU A 113 4.79 -5.75 -11.97
C LEU A 113 5.67 -6.88 -11.44
N ILE A 114 5.23 -8.13 -11.60
CA ILE A 114 5.97 -9.32 -11.17
C ILE A 114 7.29 -9.46 -11.94
N GLU A 115 7.28 -9.21 -13.24
CA GLU A 115 8.49 -9.25 -14.06
C GLU A 115 9.52 -8.21 -13.62
N ILE A 116 9.10 -6.96 -13.44
CA ILE A 116 9.96 -5.85 -13.00
C ILE A 116 10.58 -6.15 -11.63
N THR A 117 9.76 -6.56 -10.65
CA THR A 117 10.26 -6.85 -9.30
C THR A 117 11.28 -7.98 -9.27
N LYS A 118 11.07 -9.03 -10.09
CA LYS A 118 12.03 -10.12 -10.26
C LYS A 118 13.32 -9.67 -10.95
N ARG A 119 13.20 -8.95 -12.05
CA ARG A 119 14.35 -8.46 -12.83
C ARG A 119 15.23 -7.53 -12.01
N LEU A 120 14.63 -6.67 -11.18
CA LEU A 120 15.34 -5.78 -10.28
C LEU A 120 15.77 -6.44 -8.96
N GLN A 121 15.41 -7.71 -8.75
CA GLN A 121 15.71 -8.47 -7.52
C GLN A 121 15.25 -7.74 -6.23
N ILE A 122 14.05 -7.18 -6.28
CA ILE A 122 13.49 -6.46 -5.13
C ILE A 122 13.21 -7.42 -3.98
N THR A 123 13.76 -7.11 -2.80
CA THR A 123 13.66 -7.92 -1.59
C THR A 123 12.83 -7.26 -0.48
N VAL A 124 12.64 -5.94 -0.55
CA VAL A 124 11.77 -5.24 0.40
C VAL A 124 10.32 -5.69 0.26
N PRO A 125 9.52 -5.65 1.35
CA PRO A 125 8.12 -6.00 1.31
C PRO A 125 7.33 -5.17 0.29
N ILE A 126 6.51 -5.85 -0.52
CA ILE A 126 5.62 -5.24 -1.52
C ILE A 126 4.19 -5.45 -1.09
N ILE A 127 3.40 -4.38 -1.07
CA ILE A 127 2.00 -4.38 -0.67
C ILE A 127 1.16 -3.87 -1.84
N ILE A 128 0.26 -4.71 -2.35
CA ILE A 128 -0.73 -4.30 -3.35
C ILE A 128 -1.90 -3.68 -2.63
N HIS A 129 -2.07 -2.36 -2.76
CA HIS A 129 -3.21 -1.69 -2.15
C HIS A 129 -4.48 -1.78 -3.02
N GLY A 130 -5.64 -1.48 -2.45
CA GLY A 130 -6.91 -1.42 -3.18
C GLY A 130 -7.27 -2.71 -3.91
N PHE A 131 -6.95 -3.87 -3.33
CA PHE A 131 -7.15 -5.13 -4.04
C PHE A 131 -8.62 -5.42 -4.33
N SER A 132 -8.92 -5.71 -5.59
CA SER A 132 -10.29 -5.92 -6.10
C SER A 132 -10.37 -7.05 -7.15
N LYS A 133 -9.40 -7.98 -7.14
CA LYS A 133 -9.30 -9.04 -8.14
C LYS A 133 -9.77 -10.40 -7.56
N ASN A 134 -9.75 -11.42 -8.41
CA ASN A 134 -10.13 -12.78 -8.05
C ASN A 134 -9.01 -13.54 -7.32
N SER A 135 -9.33 -14.74 -6.81
CA SER A 135 -8.39 -15.62 -6.10
C SER A 135 -7.16 -15.98 -6.94
N GLN A 136 -7.30 -16.14 -8.26
CA GLN A 136 -6.16 -16.49 -9.12
C GLN A 136 -5.07 -15.40 -9.07
N VAL A 137 -5.46 -14.13 -9.19
CA VAL A 137 -4.53 -12.99 -9.07
C VAL A 137 -3.96 -12.89 -7.66
N ALA A 138 -4.79 -13.07 -6.63
CA ALA A 138 -4.33 -13.07 -5.24
C ALA A 138 -3.25 -14.15 -5.01
N HIS A 139 -3.50 -15.39 -5.41
CA HIS A 139 -2.54 -16.49 -5.29
C HIS A 139 -1.25 -16.24 -6.09
N GLN A 140 -1.34 -15.63 -7.29
CA GLN A 140 -0.17 -15.27 -8.08
C GLN A 140 0.73 -14.27 -7.32
N LEU A 141 0.14 -13.25 -6.71
CA LEU A 141 0.86 -12.23 -5.92
C LEU A 141 1.46 -12.82 -4.64
N LEU A 142 0.67 -13.60 -3.88
CA LEU A 142 1.12 -14.27 -2.67
C LEU A 142 2.30 -15.22 -2.92
N LYS A 143 2.30 -15.92 -4.07
CA LYS A 143 3.42 -16.78 -4.49
C LYS A 143 4.72 -16.01 -4.72
N GLN A 144 4.63 -14.70 -5.02
CA GLN A 144 5.81 -13.82 -5.11
C GLN A 144 6.22 -13.24 -3.74
N GLY A 145 5.52 -13.56 -2.66
CA GLY A 145 5.76 -13.02 -1.32
C GLY A 145 5.12 -11.67 -1.06
N PHE A 146 4.25 -11.19 -1.95
CA PHE A 146 3.58 -9.90 -1.79
C PHE A 146 2.50 -9.96 -0.72
N TYR A 147 2.22 -8.81 -0.13
CA TYR A 147 1.09 -8.57 0.75
C TYR A 147 -0.07 -7.97 -0.03
N ILE A 148 -1.28 -8.16 0.45
CA ILE A 148 -2.51 -7.66 -0.18
C ILE A 148 -3.24 -6.77 0.83
N SER A 149 -3.60 -5.55 0.44
CA SER A 149 -4.42 -4.67 1.27
C SER A 149 -5.85 -4.59 0.76
N PHE A 150 -6.81 -4.70 1.68
CA PHE A 150 -8.24 -4.71 1.41
C PHE A 150 -8.92 -3.50 2.05
N GLY A 151 -9.84 -2.90 1.31
CA GLY A 151 -10.58 -1.73 1.77
C GLY A 151 -11.95 -1.62 1.12
N LYS A 152 -12.25 -0.46 0.55
CA LYS A 152 -13.55 -0.07 -0.02
C LYS A 152 -14.20 -1.11 -0.94
N TYR A 153 -13.41 -1.89 -1.66
CA TYR A 153 -13.93 -2.89 -2.59
C TYR A 153 -14.60 -4.08 -1.91
N LEU A 154 -14.33 -4.33 -0.62
CA LEU A 154 -15.06 -5.35 0.15
C LEU A 154 -16.56 -5.03 0.27
N PHE A 155 -16.91 -3.74 0.32
CA PHE A 155 -18.30 -3.29 0.36
C PHE A 155 -18.99 -3.34 -1.01
N GLN A 156 -18.23 -3.32 -2.10
CA GLN A 156 -18.73 -3.19 -3.47
C GLN A 156 -18.76 -4.52 -4.23
N ILE A 157 -17.86 -5.45 -3.87
CA ILE A 157 -17.67 -6.72 -4.59
C ILE A 157 -17.93 -7.89 -3.63
N PRO A 158 -19.13 -8.45 -3.58
CA PRO A 158 -19.48 -9.51 -2.62
C PRO A 158 -18.54 -10.73 -2.65
N LYS A 159 -18.03 -11.09 -3.84
CA LYS A 159 -17.08 -12.20 -3.99
C LYS A 159 -15.69 -11.94 -3.41
N LEU A 160 -15.35 -10.69 -3.11
CA LEU A 160 -14.02 -10.35 -2.59
C LEU A 160 -13.81 -10.87 -1.16
N ALA A 161 -14.88 -11.04 -0.38
CA ALA A 161 -14.84 -11.65 0.93
C ALA A 161 -14.32 -13.10 0.90
N SER A 162 -14.68 -13.89 -0.12
CA SER A 162 -14.11 -15.23 -0.28
C SER A 162 -12.62 -15.20 -0.62
N VAL A 163 -12.19 -14.26 -1.45
CA VAL A 163 -10.77 -14.06 -1.76
C VAL A 163 -9.97 -13.68 -0.51
N LEU A 164 -10.50 -12.75 0.29
CA LEU A 164 -9.89 -12.38 1.58
C LEU A 164 -9.71 -13.58 2.51
N ASN A 165 -10.68 -14.50 2.54
CA ASN A 165 -10.61 -15.70 3.40
C ASN A 165 -9.56 -16.72 2.93
N GLU A 166 -9.18 -16.69 1.66
CA GLU A 166 -8.09 -17.51 1.10
C GLU A 166 -6.69 -16.91 1.38
N VAL A 167 -6.60 -15.60 1.72
CA VAL A 167 -5.32 -14.95 2.01
C VAL A 167 -4.85 -15.31 3.42
N PRO A 168 -3.60 -15.79 3.60
CA PRO A 168 -3.03 -16.10 4.90
C PRO A 168 -3.07 -14.90 5.87
N GLU A 169 -3.23 -15.18 7.17
CA GLU A 169 -3.32 -14.14 8.19
C GLU A 169 -2.09 -13.23 8.25
N ASP A 170 -0.92 -13.74 7.91
CA ASP A 170 0.34 -13.01 7.87
C ASP A 170 0.62 -12.28 6.54
N ARG A 171 -0.36 -12.16 5.64
CA ARG A 171 -0.17 -11.64 4.27
C ARG A 171 -1.17 -10.57 3.86
N PHE A 172 -1.94 -10.01 4.77
CA PHE A 172 -2.88 -8.95 4.40
C PHE A 172 -2.84 -7.74 5.33
N PHE A 173 -3.37 -6.64 4.81
CA PHE A 173 -3.61 -5.39 5.50
C PHE A 173 -5.02 -4.87 5.21
N LEU A 174 -5.42 -3.85 5.97
CA LEU A 174 -6.69 -3.15 5.83
C LEU A 174 -6.45 -1.66 5.64
N GLU A 175 -7.31 -1.03 4.84
CA GLU A 175 -7.16 0.37 4.45
C GLU A 175 -8.50 1.05 4.14
N THR A 176 -8.47 2.37 4.03
CA THR A 176 -9.62 3.15 3.54
C THR A 176 -9.38 3.74 2.15
N ASP A 177 -8.13 3.99 1.76
CA ASP A 177 -7.77 4.69 0.52
C ASP A 177 -8.48 6.07 0.45
N THR A 178 -9.33 6.29 -0.52
CA THR A 178 -10.16 7.50 -0.70
C THR A 178 -11.62 7.30 -0.25
N ALA A 179 -11.94 6.20 0.43
CA ALA A 179 -13.31 5.88 0.81
C ALA A 179 -13.83 6.75 1.95
N HIS A 180 -15.17 6.93 1.99
CA HIS A 180 -15.85 7.58 3.11
C HIS A 180 -16.10 6.64 4.31
N GLN A 181 -15.99 5.32 4.10
CA GLN A 181 -16.12 4.34 5.17
C GLN A 181 -14.95 4.47 6.15
N SER A 182 -15.25 4.37 7.43
CA SER A 182 -14.21 4.37 8.44
C SER A 182 -13.42 3.06 8.44
N ILE A 183 -12.21 3.10 8.98
CA ILE A 183 -11.38 1.89 9.09
C ILE A 183 -12.03 0.85 10.00
N GLU A 184 -12.75 1.29 11.05
CA GLU A 184 -13.49 0.40 11.94
C GLU A 184 -14.57 -0.39 11.18
N ALA A 185 -15.26 0.25 10.22
CA ALA A 185 -16.23 -0.44 9.38
C ALA A 185 -15.59 -1.51 8.49
N VAL A 186 -14.38 -1.26 7.97
CA VAL A 186 -13.59 -2.25 7.24
C VAL A 186 -13.24 -3.43 8.15
N TYR A 187 -12.73 -3.16 9.37
CA TYR A 187 -12.40 -4.21 10.35
C TYR A 187 -13.63 -5.02 10.74
N GLN A 188 -14.78 -4.38 10.97
CA GLN A 188 -16.02 -5.07 11.31
C GLN A 188 -16.41 -6.07 10.21
N LEU A 189 -16.40 -5.63 8.95
CA LEU A 189 -16.74 -6.48 7.80
C LEU A 189 -15.77 -7.66 7.65
N VAL A 190 -14.48 -7.43 7.85
CA VAL A 190 -13.44 -8.47 7.74
C VAL A 190 -13.52 -9.45 8.90
N ALA A 191 -13.74 -8.98 10.14
CA ALA A 191 -13.90 -9.82 11.31
C ALA A 191 -15.12 -10.76 11.16
N GLU A 192 -16.26 -10.23 10.70
CA GLU A 192 -17.45 -11.00 10.39
C GLU A 192 -17.18 -12.06 9.30
N SER A 193 -16.51 -11.67 8.21
CA SER A 193 -16.19 -12.58 7.10
C SER A 193 -15.26 -13.72 7.52
N LYS A 194 -14.27 -13.43 8.37
CA LYS A 194 -13.30 -14.43 8.87
C LYS A 194 -13.83 -15.22 10.10
N GLY A 195 -14.95 -14.81 10.70
CA GLY A 195 -15.48 -15.44 11.91
C GLY A 195 -14.60 -15.26 13.14
N ILE A 196 -13.89 -14.14 13.26
CA ILE A 196 -12.99 -13.81 14.37
C ILE A 196 -13.43 -12.52 15.07
N SER A 197 -12.91 -12.27 16.28
CA SER A 197 -13.16 -11.00 16.96
C SER A 197 -12.36 -9.84 16.33
N ILE A 198 -12.88 -8.62 16.46
CA ILE A 198 -12.15 -7.39 16.05
C ILE A 198 -10.78 -7.33 16.76
N GLN A 199 -10.72 -7.68 18.03
CA GLN A 199 -9.47 -7.70 18.79
C GLN A 199 -8.45 -8.66 18.15
N ARG A 200 -8.86 -9.88 17.77
CA ARG A 200 -7.98 -10.84 17.07
C ARG A 200 -7.51 -10.29 15.73
N LEU A 201 -8.39 -9.62 14.99
CA LEU A 201 -8.03 -9.01 13.72
C LEU A 201 -7.03 -7.84 13.90
N GLN A 202 -7.20 -7.03 14.93
CA GLN A 202 -6.23 -5.99 15.30
C GLN A 202 -4.84 -6.59 15.61
N GLU A 203 -4.78 -7.70 16.35
CA GLU A 203 -3.53 -8.42 16.63
C GLU A 203 -2.84 -8.88 15.34
N ILE A 204 -3.60 -9.47 14.44
CA ILE A 204 -3.08 -9.94 13.13
C ILE A 204 -2.50 -8.78 12.33
N VAL A 205 -3.27 -7.72 12.14
CA VAL A 205 -2.84 -6.59 11.31
C VAL A 205 -1.68 -5.82 11.96
N GLN A 206 -1.67 -5.70 13.29
CA GLN A 206 -0.56 -5.10 14.03
C GLN A 206 0.72 -5.93 13.86
N HIS A 207 0.64 -7.26 14.01
CA HIS A 207 1.78 -8.14 13.80
C HIS A 207 2.34 -8.02 12.38
N ASN A 208 1.47 -8.00 11.37
CA ASN A 208 1.87 -7.81 9.98
C ASN A 208 2.56 -6.45 9.78
N PHE A 209 2.00 -5.39 10.37
CA PHE A 209 2.59 -4.06 10.28
C PHE A 209 3.99 -4.02 10.90
N GLU A 210 4.14 -4.48 12.14
CA GLU A 210 5.43 -4.50 12.83
C GLU A 210 6.47 -5.33 12.07
N SER A 211 6.05 -6.46 11.49
CA SER A 211 6.93 -7.33 10.68
C SER A 211 7.38 -6.66 9.38
N VAL A 212 6.48 -5.94 8.69
CA VAL A 212 6.76 -5.35 7.37
C VAL A 212 7.50 -4.02 7.50
N PHE A 213 7.12 -3.18 8.46
CA PHE A 213 7.66 -1.82 8.60
C PHE A 213 8.81 -1.74 9.60
N ASN A 214 9.11 -2.83 10.30
CA ASN A 214 10.15 -2.88 11.33
C ASN A 214 10.01 -1.76 12.39
N THR A 215 8.76 -1.40 12.70
CA THR A 215 8.36 -0.27 13.53
C THR A 215 7.25 -0.71 14.48
N LYS A 216 7.42 -0.42 15.78
CA LYS A 216 6.34 -0.60 16.77
C LYS A 216 5.46 0.64 16.83
N ILE A 217 4.13 0.44 16.77
CA ILE A 217 3.16 1.55 16.72
C ILE A 217 2.92 2.18 18.11
N ASN A 218 3.34 1.53 19.21
CA ASN A 218 3.06 1.93 20.59
C ASN A 218 4.27 2.50 21.34
N GLU A 219 5.31 2.95 20.66
CA GLU A 219 6.49 3.60 21.27
C GLU A 219 6.57 5.09 20.99
#